data_533c2cc90261c6575d0fe00d9efe3a38
#
_entry.id   533c2cc90261c6575d0fe00d9efe3a38
#
_cell.length_a   1.000
_cell.length_b   1.000
_cell.length_c   1.000
_cell.angle_alpha   90.00
_cell.angle_beta   90.00
_cell.angle_gamma   90.00
#
_symmetry.space_group_name_H-M   'P 1'
#
loop_
_entity.id
_entity.type
_entity.pdbx_description
1 polymer ?
#
loop_
_entity_poly.entity_id
_entity_poly.type
_entity_poly.pdbx_seq_one_letter_code
_entity_poly.pdbx_strand_id
1 'polypeptide(L)'
;MNILGIDDNENILKLLNTVITMKGHDFTQALNGKDGIKLIEEQNFDAILLDLAMPEFSGLDVIECLKKSNKLQEQKIILFTASSATDKEIDVLLQNDGIKSCIRKPVDINVLINKVEEVVKSS
;
A
#
# COMPACT_ATOMS: atom_id res chain seq x y z
N MET A 1 -15.05 2.91 0.35
CA MET A 1 -14.03 1.88 0.07
C MET A 1 -13.18 1.64 1.30
N ASN A 2 -12.71 0.41 1.47
CA ASN A 2 -11.80 0.09 2.56
C ASN A 2 -10.36 0.16 2.08
N ILE A 3 -9.57 1.02 2.71
CA ILE A 3 -8.18 1.24 2.32
C ILE A 3 -7.27 0.92 3.50
N LEU A 4 -6.24 0.12 3.25
CA LEU A 4 -5.23 -0.22 4.25
C LEU A 4 -3.95 0.56 3.96
N GLY A 5 -3.38 1.15 5.00
CA GLY A 5 -2.06 1.77 4.91
C GLY A 5 -1.07 1.03 5.79
N ILE A 6 0.03 0.58 5.23
CA ILE A 6 1.11 -0.10 5.93
C ILE A 6 2.36 0.77 5.84
N ASP A 7 2.72 1.40 6.95
CA ASP A 7 3.85 2.32 7.01
C ASP A 7 4.28 2.45 8.47
N ASP A 8 5.58 2.50 8.73
CA ASP A 8 6.10 2.64 10.09
C ASP A 8 6.06 4.09 10.59
N ASN A 9 5.75 5.04 9.70
CA ASN A 9 5.66 6.46 10.05
C ASN A 9 4.23 6.82 10.47
N GLU A 10 4.01 6.98 11.76
CA GLU A 10 2.69 7.31 12.31
C GLU A 10 2.12 8.62 11.79
N ASN A 11 2.97 9.61 11.51
CA ASN A 11 2.50 10.91 11.01
C ASN A 11 1.91 10.79 9.62
N ILE A 12 2.52 9.96 8.77
CA ILE A 12 1.98 9.68 7.44
C ILE A 12 0.63 8.97 7.55
N LEU A 13 0.54 7.98 8.43
CA LEU A 13 -0.72 7.24 8.63
C LEU A 13 -1.83 8.15 9.14
N LYS A 14 -1.52 9.07 10.05
CA LYS A 14 -2.50 10.05 10.55
C LYS A 14 -3.00 10.96 9.43
N LEU A 15 -2.10 11.42 8.58
CA LEU A 15 -2.45 12.27 7.46
C LEU A 15 -3.33 11.50 6.46
N LEU A 16 -2.95 10.28 6.12
CA LEU A 16 -3.73 9.43 5.24
C LEU A 16 -5.12 9.16 5.81
N ASN A 17 -5.20 8.85 7.09
CA ASN A 17 -6.48 8.62 7.76
C ASN A 17 -7.40 9.83 7.62
N THR A 18 -6.86 11.01 7.92
CA THR A 18 -7.65 12.25 7.84
C THR A 18 -8.19 12.47 6.43
N VAL A 19 -7.33 12.40 5.43
CA VAL A 19 -7.73 12.73 4.05
C VAL A 19 -8.65 11.65 3.47
N ILE A 20 -8.34 10.40 3.69
CA ILE A 20 -9.13 9.28 3.15
C ILE A 20 -10.53 9.25 3.77
N THR A 21 -10.63 9.48 5.08
CA THR A 21 -11.94 9.52 5.73
C THR A 21 -12.75 10.74 5.31
N MET A 22 -12.10 11.88 5.07
CA MET A 22 -12.77 13.06 4.54
C MET A 22 -13.39 12.84 3.17
N LYS A 23 -12.83 11.93 2.39
CA LYS A 23 -13.35 11.55 1.07
C LYS A 23 -14.46 10.48 1.16
N GLY A 24 -14.83 10.08 2.36
CA GLY A 24 -15.90 9.11 2.56
C GLY A 24 -15.47 7.65 2.53
N HIS A 25 -14.17 7.40 2.63
CA HIS A 25 -13.63 6.02 2.64
C HIS A 25 -13.21 5.61 4.05
N ASP A 26 -13.21 4.31 4.31
CA ASP A 26 -12.71 3.76 5.56
C ASP A 26 -11.20 3.52 5.44
N PHE A 27 -10.47 3.84 6.49
CA PHE A 27 -9.02 3.66 6.52
C PHE A 27 -8.61 2.80 7.71
N THR A 28 -7.81 1.77 7.44
CA THR A 28 -7.22 0.91 8.47
C THR A 28 -5.71 1.05 8.35
N GLN A 29 -5.01 1.05 9.47
CA GLN A 29 -3.57 1.26 9.48
C GLN A 29 -2.83 0.10 10.14
N ALA A 30 -1.62 -0.16 9.65
CA ALA A 30 -0.67 -1.07 10.25
C ALA A 30 0.68 -0.38 10.32
N LEU A 31 1.35 -0.47 11.46
CA LEU A 31 2.64 0.17 11.69
C LEU A 31 3.83 -0.67 11.25
N ASN A 32 3.57 -1.89 10.82
CA ASN A 32 4.61 -2.81 10.35
C ASN A 32 4.01 -3.83 9.39
N GLY A 33 4.89 -4.53 8.69
CA GLY A 33 4.47 -5.48 7.66
C GLY A 33 3.73 -6.69 8.20
N LYS A 34 4.12 -7.18 9.37
CA LYS A 34 3.47 -8.37 9.96
C LYS A 34 2.02 -8.08 10.32
N ASP A 35 1.76 -6.93 10.93
CA ASP A 35 0.40 -6.51 11.25
C ASP A 35 -0.41 -6.29 9.98
N GLY A 36 0.22 -5.74 8.94
CA GLY A 36 -0.41 -5.55 7.64
C GLY A 36 -0.85 -6.87 7.03
N ILE A 37 0.00 -7.88 7.04
CA ILE A 37 -0.33 -9.20 6.52
C ILE A 37 -1.51 -9.80 7.29
N LYS A 38 -1.49 -9.69 8.61
CA LYS A 38 -2.56 -10.21 9.44
C LYS A 38 -3.90 -9.59 9.06
N LEU A 39 -3.92 -8.27 8.86
CA LEU A 39 -5.13 -7.57 8.43
C LEU A 39 -5.59 -8.02 7.05
N ILE A 40 -4.67 -8.23 6.11
CA ILE A 40 -4.99 -8.72 4.77
C ILE A 40 -5.62 -10.11 4.83
N GLU A 41 -5.15 -10.95 5.74
CA GLU A 41 -5.70 -12.29 5.94
C GLU A 41 -7.08 -12.28 6.59
N GLU A 42 -7.35 -11.30 7.45
CA GLU A 42 -8.61 -11.23 8.21
C GLU A 42 -9.74 -10.55 7.45
N GLN A 43 -9.43 -9.62 6.53
CA GLN A 43 -10.46 -8.86 5.83
C GLN A 43 -9.99 -8.43 4.44
N ASN A 44 -10.92 -8.02 3.60
CA ASN A 44 -10.64 -7.57 2.25
C ASN A 44 -10.50 -6.05 2.20
N PHE A 45 -9.53 -5.57 1.43
CA PHE A 45 -9.32 -4.14 1.20
C PHE A 45 -9.47 -3.84 -0.29
N ASP A 46 -10.03 -2.66 -0.58
CA ASP A 46 -10.18 -2.20 -1.97
C ASP A 46 -8.86 -1.68 -2.53
N ALA A 47 -7.99 -1.15 -1.66
CA ALA A 47 -6.64 -0.74 -2.02
C ALA A 47 -5.74 -0.82 -0.80
N ILE A 48 -4.45 -1.07 -1.03
CA ILE A 48 -3.43 -1.17 0.01
C ILE A 48 -2.29 -0.22 -0.36
N LEU A 49 -1.98 0.72 0.53
CA LEU A 49 -0.82 1.58 0.41
C LEU A 49 0.32 0.94 1.21
N LEU A 50 1.39 0.54 0.53
CA LEU A 50 2.47 -0.22 1.15
C LEU A 50 3.80 0.51 1.01
N ASP A 51 4.40 0.85 2.15
CA ASP A 51 5.76 1.38 2.20
C ASP A 51 6.77 0.24 2.02
N LEU A 52 7.76 0.44 1.16
CA LEU A 52 8.81 -0.57 0.95
C LEU A 52 9.88 -0.52 2.01
N ALA A 53 10.18 0.66 2.55
CA ALA A 53 11.30 0.86 3.46
C ALA A 53 10.85 0.89 4.91
N MET A 54 10.60 -0.29 5.48
CA MET A 54 10.27 -0.43 6.89
C MET A 54 11.34 -1.27 7.59
N PRO A 55 11.66 -0.98 8.87
CA PRO A 55 12.64 -1.78 9.59
C PRO A 55 12.12 -3.19 9.86
N GLU A 56 13.04 -4.14 9.98
CA GLU A 56 12.80 -5.54 10.34
C GLU A 56 12.00 -6.34 9.32
N PHE A 57 10.80 -5.91 8.98
CA PHE A 57 9.94 -6.60 8.02
C PHE A 57 9.46 -5.58 6.98
N SER A 58 10.17 -5.52 5.86
CA SER A 58 9.97 -4.51 4.82
C SER A 58 8.73 -4.78 3.97
N GLY A 59 8.40 -3.80 3.12
CA GLY A 59 7.33 -3.99 2.13
C GLY A 59 7.63 -5.13 1.17
N LEU A 60 8.91 -5.35 0.84
CA LEU A 60 9.30 -6.48 0.01
C LEU A 60 8.98 -7.81 0.69
N ASP A 61 9.18 -7.88 2.00
CA ASP A 61 8.83 -9.08 2.78
C ASP A 61 7.33 -9.32 2.78
N VAL A 62 6.53 -8.26 2.85
CA VAL A 62 5.07 -8.36 2.73
C VAL A 62 4.68 -8.97 1.38
N ILE A 63 5.27 -8.45 0.30
CA ILE A 63 5.01 -8.95 -1.05
C ILE A 63 5.38 -10.43 -1.17
N GLU A 64 6.56 -10.83 -0.66
CA GLU A 64 6.99 -12.22 -0.69
C GLU A 64 6.04 -13.14 0.08
N CYS A 65 5.60 -12.70 1.26
CA CYS A 65 4.62 -13.45 2.05
C CYS A 65 3.33 -13.69 1.27
N LEU A 66 2.81 -12.64 0.64
CA LEU A 66 1.57 -12.73 -0.12
C LEU A 66 1.73 -13.62 -1.36
N LYS A 67 2.90 -13.60 -2.00
CA LYS A 67 3.21 -14.49 -3.11
C LYS A 67 3.20 -15.95 -2.66
N LYS A 68 3.84 -16.25 -1.54
CA LYS A 68 3.92 -17.62 -1.02
C LYS A 68 2.57 -18.19 -0.64
N SER A 69 1.65 -17.34 -0.19
CA SER A 69 0.31 -17.77 0.18
C SER A 69 -0.69 -17.69 -0.98
N ASN A 70 -0.22 -17.33 -2.17
CA ASN A 70 -1.06 -17.16 -3.38
C ASN A 70 -2.16 -16.11 -3.21
N LYS A 71 -1.89 -15.08 -2.40
CA LYS A 71 -2.86 -14.01 -2.15
C LYS A 71 -2.50 -12.69 -2.83
N LEU A 72 -1.26 -12.57 -3.35
CA LEU A 72 -0.81 -11.31 -3.93
C LEU A 72 -1.69 -10.84 -5.10
N GLN A 73 -2.03 -11.76 -6.00
CA GLN A 73 -2.80 -11.43 -7.20
C GLN A 73 -4.23 -10.96 -6.90
N GLU A 74 -4.72 -11.23 -5.69
CA GLU A 74 -6.05 -10.80 -5.26
C GLU A 74 -6.07 -9.37 -4.74
N GLN A 75 -4.90 -8.76 -4.52
CA GLN A 75 -4.79 -7.46 -3.91
C GLN A 75 -4.70 -6.34 -4.94
N LYS A 76 -4.94 -5.11 -4.48
CA LYS A 76 -4.68 -3.89 -5.26
C LYS A 76 -3.70 -3.05 -4.47
N ILE A 77 -2.42 -3.32 -4.66
CA ILE A 77 -1.34 -2.68 -3.89
C ILE A 77 -0.77 -1.49 -4.66
N ILE A 78 -0.68 -0.36 -3.97
CA ILE A 78 0.00 0.83 -4.44
C ILE A 78 1.23 0.98 -3.56
N LEU A 79 2.41 0.91 -4.16
CA LEU A 79 3.66 1.13 -3.45
C LEU A 79 3.76 2.61 -3.12
N PHE A 80 4.09 2.94 -1.88
CA PHE A 80 4.16 4.31 -1.40
C PHE A 80 5.46 4.48 -0.61
N THR A 81 6.51 4.93 -1.29
CA THR A 81 7.86 4.85 -0.73
C THR A 81 8.68 6.11 -0.93
N ALA A 82 9.54 6.43 0.06
CA ALA A 82 10.49 7.52 0.01
C ALA A 82 11.81 7.13 -0.66
N SER A 83 11.88 6.17 -1.34
CA SER A 83 12.76 5.51 -2.18
C SER A 83 14.23 5.78 -2.36
N SER A 84 14.97 4.84 -1.85
CA SER A 84 16.21 4.40 -2.43
C SER A 84 15.98 3.35 -3.55
N ALA A 85 14.76 2.92 -3.75
CA ALA A 85 14.45 1.96 -4.81
C ALA A 85 14.58 2.62 -6.18
N THR A 86 15.29 1.96 -7.10
CA THR A 86 15.47 2.47 -8.46
C THR A 86 14.20 2.28 -9.29
N ASP A 87 14.09 3.01 -10.39
CA ASP A 87 12.96 2.85 -11.31
C ASP A 87 12.89 1.42 -11.84
N LYS A 88 14.05 0.80 -12.08
CA LYS A 88 14.12 -0.59 -12.56
C LYS A 88 13.56 -1.55 -11.51
N GLU A 89 13.91 -1.36 -10.24
CA GLU A 89 13.40 -2.21 -9.17
C GLU A 89 11.87 -2.07 -9.04
N ILE A 90 11.36 -0.85 -9.16
CA ILE A 90 9.92 -0.59 -9.11
C ILE A 90 9.24 -1.25 -10.31
N ASP A 91 9.82 -1.12 -11.52
CA ASP A 91 9.25 -1.74 -12.73
C ASP A 91 9.13 -3.25 -12.59
N VAL A 92 10.14 -3.90 -11.99
CA VAL A 92 10.09 -5.35 -11.74
C VAL A 92 8.94 -5.69 -10.80
N LEU A 93 8.76 -4.90 -9.74
CA LEU A 93 7.66 -5.13 -8.80
C LEU A 93 6.29 -4.95 -9.46
N LEU A 94 6.16 -3.95 -10.33
CA LEU A 94 4.91 -3.67 -11.03
C LEU A 94 4.51 -4.78 -12.02
N GLN A 95 5.41 -5.67 -12.37
CA GLN A 95 5.09 -6.83 -13.21
C GLN A 95 4.29 -7.90 -12.48
N ASN A 96 4.25 -7.86 -11.15
CA ASN A 96 3.46 -8.81 -10.37
C ASN A 96 1.98 -8.43 -10.39
N ASP A 97 1.11 -9.41 -10.62
CA ASP A 97 -0.32 -9.21 -10.45
C ASP A 97 -0.59 -8.81 -9.00
N GLY A 98 -1.45 -7.82 -8.81
CA GLY A 98 -1.75 -7.32 -7.47
C GLY A 98 -1.00 -6.05 -7.11
N ILE A 99 0.12 -5.75 -7.75
CA ILE A 99 0.86 -4.50 -7.56
C ILE A 99 0.50 -3.58 -8.72
N LYS A 100 -0.29 -2.54 -8.44
CA LYS A 100 -0.94 -1.74 -9.47
C LYS A 100 -0.23 -0.44 -9.82
N SER A 101 0.47 0.16 -8.86
CA SER A 101 1.10 1.45 -9.08
C SER A 101 2.17 1.72 -8.03
N CYS A 102 2.95 2.77 -8.26
CA CYS A 102 3.93 3.25 -7.29
C CYS A 102 3.85 4.77 -7.19
N ILE A 103 3.84 5.28 -5.97
CA ILE A 103 3.88 6.70 -5.69
C ILE A 103 5.10 6.96 -4.81
N ARG A 104 5.95 7.89 -5.24
CA ARG A 104 7.15 8.25 -4.48
C ARG A 104 6.86 9.41 -3.53
N LYS A 105 7.35 9.29 -2.30
CA LYS A 105 7.29 10.36 -1.32
C LYS A 105 8.38 11.41 -1.63
N PRO A 106 8.17 12.69 -1.32
CA PRO A 106 6.91 13.28 -0.86
C PRO A 106 5.91 13.41 -1.99
N VAL A 107 4.62 13.35 -1.69
CA VAL A 107 3.58 13.42 -2.70
C VAL A 107 2.48 14.38 -2.23
N ASP A 108 1.87 15.06 -3.20
CA ASP A 108 0.67 15.85 -2.95
C ASP A 108 -0.46 14.88 -2.60
N ILE A 109 -1.18 15.18 -1.51
CA ILE A 109 -2.26 14.32 -1.01
C ILE A 109 -3.36 14.13 -2.05
N ASN A 110 -3.67 15.18 -2.82
CA ASN A 110 -4.69 15.08 -3.86
C ASN A 110 -4.27 14.11 -4.96
N VAL A 111 -2.99 14.12 -5.32
CA VAL A 111 -2.44 13.17 -6.31
C VAL A 111 -2.55 11.74 -5.77
N LEU A 112 -2.23 11.55 -4.50
CA LEU A 112 -2.34 10.24 -3.85
C LEU A 112 -3.77 9.72 -3.88
N ILE A 113 -4.73 10.54 -3.45
CA ILE A 113 -6.13 10.14 -3.40
C ILE A 113 -6.66 9.82 -4.80
N ASN A 114 -6.32 10.64 -5.79
CA ASN A 114 -6.73 10.40 -7.17
C ASN A 114 -6.19 9.06 -7.68
N LYS A 115 -4.95 8.74 -7.36
CA LYS A 115 -4.34 7.46 -7.76
C LYS A 115 -5.04 6.28 -7.08
N VAL A 116 -5.34 6.40 -5.79
CA VAL A 116 -6.06 5.35 -5.06
C VAL A 116 -7.42 5.08 -5.71
N GLU A 117 -8.18 6.14 -5.97
CA GLU A 117 -9.51 6.02 -6.58
C GLU A 117 -9.44 5.42 -7.98
N GLU A 118 -8.43 5.82 -8.77
CA GLU A 118 -8.19 5.26 -10.10
C GLU A 118 -7.91 3.76 -10.05
N VAL A 119 -7.04 3.33 -9.14
CA VAL A 119 -6.67 1.92 -8.98
C VAL A 119 -7.88 1.09 -8.55
N VAL A 120 -8.70 1.60 -7.65
CA VAL A 120 -9.89 0.89 -7.18
C VAL A 120 -10.92 0.72 -8.30
N LYS A 121 -11.09 1.74 -9.14
CA LYS A 121 -12.05 1.69 -10.26
C LYS A 121 -11.59 0.78 -11.39
N SER A 122 -10.30 0.62 -11.59
CA SER A 122 -9.77 -0.28 -12.62
C SER A 122 -9.74 -1.69 -12.06
N SER A 123 -10.67 -2.48 -12.43
CA SER A 123 -10.75 -3.86 -11.97
C SER A 123 -10.27 -4.84 -13.03
#